data_cfa2d25c5cb205188c177994a9799d39
#
_entry.id   cfa2d25c5cb205188c177994a9799d39
#
_cell.length_a   1.000
_cell.length_b   1.000
_cell.length_c   1.000
_cell.angle_alpha   90.00
_cell.angle_beta   90.00
_cell.angle_gamma   90.00
#
_symmetry.space_group_name_H-M   'P 1'
#
loop_
_entity.id
_entity.type
_entity.pdbx_description
1 polymer ?
#
loop_
_entity_poly.entity_id
_entity_poly.type
_entity_poly.pdbx_seq_one_letter_code
_entity_poly.pdbx_strand_id
1 'polypeptide(L)'
;MIKIPLLITIDLEEFDIPEEYNQSLDWSTKCAVTNEGLARLLPILDKYQVKATFFTTGAYAKVNTEGVKKIAQSHEIASHALNHSNFDPSDYAASKIVLEKITGQTIRGFRMPRLRPVDYEALKETGYVYDASLNPTWLPGRYNKLTAPKTPFHNGSVHIFPSSVTPILRLPLFWLSFKNLPMWVNKFLFNRVIHNGLLVFYIHPWEFADLSRFDLPKYVKGVDGEKLANKFDDFLAYISTKGEFVTCSEYLKNSY
;
A
#
# COMPACT_ATOMS: atom_id res chain seq x y z
N MET A 1 -19.56 -20.21 -6.10
CA MET A 1 -19.63 -18.93 -5.33
C MET A 1 -18.52 -18.02 -5.82
N ILE A 2 -18.84 -16.76 -6.17
CA ILE A 2 -17.83 -15.76 -6.53
C ILE A 2 -17.01 -15.47 -5.27
N LYS A 3 -15.70 -15.68 -5.34
CA LYS A 3 -14.80 -15.34 -4.22
C LYS A 3 -14.65 -13.83 -4.10
N ILE A 4 -14.57 -13.33 -2.88
CA ILE A 4 -14.37 -11.89 -2.61
C ILE A 4 -12.95 -11.50 -3.02
N PRO A 5 -12.76 -10.47 -3.86
CA PRO A 5 -11.43 -9.98 -4.21
C PRO A 5 -10.72 -9.37 -2.99
N LEU A 6 -9.51 -9.84 -2.72
CA LEU A 6 -8.64 -9.36 -1.65
C LEU A 6 -7.42 -8.67 -2.27
N LEU A 7 -7.42 -7.34 -2.28
CA LEU A 7 -6.33 -6.51 -2.81
C LEU A 7 -5.42 -6.12 -1.65
N ILE A 8 -4.32 -6.86 -1.50
CA ILE A 8 -3.22 -6.49 -0.58
C ILE A 8 -2.29 -5.56 -1.34
N THR A 9 -2.16 -4.35 -0.87
CA THR A 9 -1.31 -3.33 -1.48
C THR A 9 -0.20 -2.92 -0.53
N ILE A 10 0.99 -2.69 -1.06
CA ILE A 10 2.20 -2.46 -0.28
C ILE A 10 2.87 -1.20 -0.82
N ASP A 11 3.04 -0.21 0.05
CA ASP A 11 3.77 1.00 -0.30
C ASP A 11 5.26 0.73 -0.05
N LEU A 12 5.96 0.41 -1.15
CA LEU A 12 7.39 0.09 -1.16
C LEU A 12 8.21 1.36 -1.37
N GLU A 13 8.61 1.93 -0.27
CA GLU A 13 9.24 3.23 -0.19
C GLU A 13 10.46 3.19 0.74
N GLU A 14 11.30 4.20 0.66
CA GLU A 14 12.32 4.49 1.64
C GLU A 14 11.68 4.89 2.98
N PHE A 15 12.23 4.41 4.10
CA PHE A 15 11.72 4.71 5.44
C PHE A 15 12.03 6.16 5.83
N ASP A 16 11.10 7.07 5.55
CA ASP A 16 11.25 8.52 5.84
C ASP A 16 10.33 9.04 6.95
N ILE A 17 9.52 8.20 7.56
CA ILE A 17 8.62 8.56 8.68
C ILE A 17 9.32 9.36 9.80
N PRO A 18 10.58 9.06 10.20
CA PRO A 18 11.27 9.84 11.23
C PRO A 18 11.44 11.32 10.88
N GLU A 19 11.45 11.67 9.60
CA GLU A 19 11.55 13.07 9.15
C GLU A 19 10.31 13.90 9.54
N GLU A 20 9.13 13.26 9.67
CA GLU A 20 7.93 13.91 10.20
C GLU A 20 8.07 14.28 11.70
N TYR A 21 9.07 13.71 12.38
CA TYR A 21 9.37 13.92 13.80
C TYR A 21 10.75 14.59 14.02
N ASN A 22 11.19 15.39 13.04
CA ASN A 22 12.43 16.17 13.07
C ASN A 22 13.72 15.32 13.22
N GLN A 23 13.69 14.07 12.76
CA GLN A 23 14.87 13.22 12.69
C GLN A 23 15.33 13.12 11.23
N SER A 24 16.62 13.29 10.99
CA SER A 24 17.21 13.08 9.65
C SER A 24 17.88 11.73 9.59
N LEU A 25 17.58 10.97 8.55
CA LEU A 25 18.23 9.69 8.25
C LEU A 25 18.95 9.77 6.91
N ASP A 26 20.12 9.15 6.86
CA ASP A 26 20.79 8.94 5.58
C ASP A 26 20.02 7.94 4.69
N TRP A 27 20.25 8.04 3.40
CA TRP A 27 19.52 7.23 2.42
C TRP A 27 19.75 5.73 2.60
N SER A 28 20.97 5.32 3.00
CA SER A 28 21.32 3.92 3.20
C SER A 28 20.52 3.32 4.37
N THR A 29 20.37 4.06 5.46
CA THR A 29 19.57 3.67 6.61
C THR A 29 18.09 3.54 6.24
N LYS A 30 17.52 4.50 5.49
CA LYS A 30 16.12 4.43 5.03
C LYS A 30 15.86 3.16 4.21
N CYS A 31 16.73 2.86 3.24
CA CYS A 31 16.61 1.66 2.43
C CYS A 31 16.83 0.37 3.24
N ALA A 32 17.78 0.36 4.17
CA ALA A 32 18.07 -0.79 5.01
C ALA A 32 16.87 -1.20 5.89
N VAL A 33 16.17 -0.23 6.48
CA VAL A 33 14.95 -0.48 7.27
C VAL A 33 13.86 -1.09 6.41
N THR A 34 13.61 -0.55 5.22
CA THR A 34 12.63 -1.13 4.29
C THR A 34 13.02 -2.55 3.86
N ASN A 35 14.30 -2.80 3.58
CA ASN A 35 14.80 -4.12 3.20
C ASN A 35 14.68 -5.13 4.35
N GLU A 36 14.95 -4.71 5.60
CA GLU A 36 14.75 -5.53 6.80
C GLU A 36 13.28 -6.00 6.91
N GLY A 37 12.36 -5.08 6.70
CA GLY A 37 10.92 -5.39 6.73
C GLY A 37 10.49 -6.27 5.56
N LEU A 38 11.00 -6.05 4.35
CA LEU A 38 10.75 -6.91 3.19
C LEU A 38 11.17 -8.36 3.44
N ALA A 39 12.32 -8.57 4.10
CA ALA A 39 12.81 -9.90 4.41
C ALA A 39 11.85 -10.70 5.31
N ARG A 40 11.04 -10.03 6.13
CA ARG A 40 9.97 -10.65 6.95
C ARG A 40 8.64 -10.76 6.21
N LEU A 41 8.31 -9.76 5.40
CA LEU A 41 7.02 -9.66 4.71
C LEU A 41 6.88 -10.65 3.56
N LEU A 42 7.89 -10.74 2.67
CA LEU A 42 7.82 -11.56 1.45
C LEU A 42 7.55 -13.04 1.74
N PRO A 43 8.22 -13.72 2.70
CA PRO A 43 7.93 -15.12 3.02
C PRO A 43 6.47 -15.36 3.47
N ILE A 44 5.85 -14.35 4.12
CA ILE A 44 4.45 -14.45 4.54
C ILE A 44 3.53 -14.36 3.32
N LEU A 45 3.81 -13.46 2.38
CA LEU A 45 3.06 -13.38 1.12
C LEU A 45 3.16 -14.68 0.32
N ASP A 46 4.37 -15.24 0.23
CA ASP A 46 4.62 -16.51 -0.47
C ASP A 46 3.85 -17.68 0.17
N LYS A 47 3.85 -17.77 1.49
CA LYS A 47 3.14 -18.80 2.28
C LYS A 47 1.65 -18.91 1.92
N TYR A 48 1.00 -17.77 1.70
CA TYR A 48 -0.42 -17.70 1.37
C TYR A 48 -0.69 -17.48 -0.13
N GLN A 49 0.35 -17.55 -0.97
CA GLN A 49 0.26 -17.31 -2.41
C GLN A 49 -0.42 -15.95 -2.73
N VAL A 50 -0.10 -14.93 -1.95
CA VAL A 50 -0.66 -13.59 -2.11
C VAL A 50 -0.11 -12.95 -3.37
N LYS A 51 -0.99 -12.60 -4.30
CA LYS A 51 -0.67 -11.65 -5.36
C LYS A 51 -0.95 -10.24 -4.85
N ALA A 52 0.11 -9.45 -4.66
CA ALA A 52 0.00 -8.10 -4.14
C ALA A 52 0.31 -7.05 -5.23
N THR A 53 -0.13 -5.81 -5.00
CA THR A 53 0.30 -4.65 -5.78
C THR A 53 1.27 -3.82 -4.94
N PHE A 54 2.51 -3.68 -5.41
CA PHE A 54 3.54 -2.87 -4.77
C PHE A 54 3.60 -1.48 -5.41
N PHE A 55 3.12 -0.47 -4.69
CA PHE A 55 3.32 0.92 -5.05
C PHE A 55 4.74 1.32 -4.65
N THR A 56 5.61 1.45 -5.64
CA THR A 56 7.05 1.55 -5.44
C THR A 56 7.56 2.94 -5.80
N THR A 57 8.37 3.58 -4.93
CA THR A 57 9.06 4.83 -5.30
C THR A 57 10.17 4.55 -6.30
N GLY A 58 10.31 5.43 -7.30
CA GLY A 58 11.35 5.27 -8.32
C GLY A 58 12.76 5.39 -7.73
N ALA A 59 12.93 6.20 -6.69
CA ALA A 59 14.21 6.38 -6.01
C ALA A 59 14.64 5.11 -5.26
N TYR A 60 13.74 4.48 -4.50
CA TYR A 60 14.01 3.19 -3.86
C TYR A 60 14.33 2.10 -4.91
N ALA A 61 13.55 2.04 -5.99
CA ALA A 61 13.75 1.06 -7.05
C ALA A 61 15.11 1.17 -7.74
N LYS A 62 15.65 2.38 -7.92
CA LYS A 62 16.98 2.60 -8.49
C LYS A 62 18.10 2.01 -7.62
N VAL A 63 17.97 2.09 -6.30
CA VAL A 63 18.96 1.58 -5.35
C VAL A 63 18.81 0.07 -5.15
N ASN A 64 17.58 -0.43 -5.13
CA ASN A 64 17.26 -1.84 -4.86
C ASN A 64 16.74 -2.57 -6.11
N THR A 65 17.38 -2.30 -7.26
CA THR A 65 16.94 -2.76 -8.59
C THR A 65 16.68 -4.27 -8.62
N GLU A 66 17.60 -5.10 -8.13
CA GLU A 66 17.43 -6.56 -8.16
C GLU A 66 16.32 -7.07 -7.22
N GLY A 67 16.16 -6.42 -6.07
CA GLY A 67 15.04 -6.72 -5.16
C GLY A 67 13.69 -6.42 -5.80
N VAL A 68 13.56 -5.26 -6.45
CA VAL A 68 12.32 -4.86 -7.14
C VAL A 68 12.04 -5.75 -8.35
N LYS A 69 13.06 -6.13 -9.13
CA LYS A 69 12.92 -7.13 -10.22
C LYS A 69 12.40 -8.47 -9.70
N LYS A 70 12.91 -8.94 -8.56
CA LYS A 70 12.47 -10.20 -7.96
C LYS A 70 11.00 -10.11 -7.52
N ILE A 71 10.58 -9.02 -6.89
CA ILE A 71 9.19 -8.77 -6.50
C ILE A 71 8.29 -8.77 -7.75
N ALA A 72 8.73 -8.13 -8.83
CA ALA A 72 7.98 -8.05 -10.08
C ALA A 72 7.69 -9.40 -10.76
N GLN A 73 8.41 -10.48 -10.41
CA GLN A 73 8.17 -11.82 -10.96
C GLN A 73 6.85 -12.43 -10.49
N SER A 74 6.39 -12.08 -9.28
CA SER A 74 5.21 -12.69 -8.65
C SER A 74 4.11 -11.67 -8.31
N HIS A 75 4.42 -10.37 -8.35
CA HIS A 75 3.55 -9.30 -7.91
C HIS A 75 3.44 -8.20 -8.97
N GLU A 76 2.39 -7.40 -8.90
CA GLU A 76 2.26 -6.18 -9.70
C GLU A 76 3.12 -5.08 -9.10
N ILE A 77 3.85 -4.36 -9.96
CA ILE A 77 4.50 -3.10 -9.59
C ILE A 77 3.66 -1.94 -10.11
N ALA A 78 3.39 -0.99 -9.22
CA ALA A 78 2.73 0.27 -9.49
C ALA A 78 3.60 1.44 -8.99
N SER A 79 3.28 2.65 -9.37
CA SER A 79 4.09 3.82 -9.01
C SER A 79 3.65 4.43 -7.68
N HIS A 80 4.64 4.79 -6.85
CA HIS A 80 4.50 5.62 -5.65
C HIS A 80 5.28 6.93 -5.79
N ALA A 81 5.18 7.59 -6.95
CA ALA A 81 5.97 8.72 -7.39
C ALA A 81 7.49 8.41 -7.52
N LEU A 82 8.30 9.41 -7.85
CA LEU A 82 9.75 9.23 -7.92
C LEU A 82 10.39 9.24 -6.54
N ASN A 83 9.98 10.20 -5.69
CA ASN A 83 10.45 10.34 -4.31
C ASN A 83 9.25 10.42 -3.36
N HIS A 84 9.36 9.83 -2.17
CA HIS A 84 8.25 9.85 -1.20
C HIS A 84 8.05 11.23 -0.54
N SER A 85 9.13 11.89 -0.11
CA SER A 85 9.02 13.16 0.62
C SER A 85 8.73 14.37 -0.27
N ASN A 86 9.35 14.44 -1.45
CA ASN A 86 9.32 15.61 -2.35
C ASN A 86 8.70 15.23 -3.69
N PHE A 87 7.40 15.45 -3.82
CA PHE A 87 6.68 15.20 -5.06
C PHE A 87 6.70 16.44 -5.96
N ASP A 88 7.04 16.25 -7.22
CA ASP A 88 6.91 17.21 -8.32
C ASP A 88 5.99 16.60 -9.41
N PRO A 89 5.16 17.39 -10.12
CA PRO A 89 4.29 16.87 -11.19
C PRO A 89 5.01 16.05 -12.27
N SER A 90 6.28 16.33 -12.55
CA SER A 90 7.09 15.52 -13.46
C SER A 90 7.35 14.09 -12.95
N ASP A 91 7.16 13.84 -11.65
CA ASP A 91 7.35 12.54 -11.04
C ASP A 91 6.34 11.50 -11.55
N TYR A 92 5.18 11.91 -12.02
CA TYR A 92 4.24 10.97 -12.66
C TYR A 92 4.90 10.22 -13.81
N ALA A 93 5.50 10.94 -14.76
CA ALA A 93 6.17 10.33 -15.90
C ALA A 93 7.53 9.70 -15.49
N ALA A 94 8.33 10.39 -14.69
CA ALA A 94 9.66 9.96 -14.32
C ALA A 94 9.66 8.62 -13.54
N SER A 95 8.75 8.46 -12.58
CA SER A 95 8.63 7.20 -11.83
C SER A 95 8.18 6.05 -12.71
N LYS A 96 7.20 6.28 -13.59
CA LYS A 96 6.72 5.27 -14.55
C LYS A 96 7.84 4.76 -15.43
N ILE A 97 8.59 5.64 -16.06
CA ILE A 97 9.73 5.29 -16.94
C ILE A 97 10.78 4.46 -16.17
N VAL A 98 11.12 4.88 -14.95
CA VAL A 98 12.11 4.19 -14.12
C VAL A 98 11.64 2.77 -13.78
N LEU A 99 10.40 2.64 -13.31
CA LEU A 99 9.86 1.35 -12.89
C LEU A 99 9.67 0.40 -14.07
N GLU A 100 9.17 0.87 -15.21
CA GLU A 100 9.04 0.07 -16.43
C GLU A 100 10.40 -0.44 -16.93
N LYS A 101 11.42 0.42 -16.90
CA LYS A 101 12.80 0.03 -17.28
C LYS A 101 13.38 -1.02 -16.36
N ILE A 102 13.12 -0.94 -15.05
CA ILE A 102 13.65 -1.87 -14.06
C ILE A 102 12.93 -3.22 -14.12
N THR A 103 11.60 -3.21 -14.18
CA THR A 103 10.78 -4.40 -13.98
C THR A 103 10.41 -5.12 -15.27
N GLY A 104 10.40 -4.40 -16.40
CA GLY A 104 9.84 -4.89 -17.66
C GLY A 104 8.30 -4.97 -17.66
N GLN A 105 7.65 -4.62 -16.56
CA GLN A 105 6.18 -4.53 -16.49
C GLN A 105 5.69 -3.20 -17.03
N THR A 106 4.48 -3.17 -17.61
CA THR A 106 3.76 -1.91 -17.87
C THR A 106 3.20 -1.38 -16.56
N ILE A 107 3.61 -0.21 -16.15
CA ILE A 107 3.15 0.44 -14.91
C ILE A 107 1.80 1.10 -15.16
N ARG A 108 0.74 0.52 -14.57
CA ARG A 108 -0.65 0.93 -14.81
C ARG A 108 -1.26 1.74 -13.67
N GLY A 109 -0.75 1.58 -12.46
CA GLY A 109 -1.29 2.16 -11.25
C GLY A 109 -0.41 3.19 -10.60
N PHE A 110 -1.06 4.08 -9.84
CA PHE A 110 -0.42 5.11 -9.07
C PHE A 110 -1.00 5.17 -7.65
N ARG A 111 -0.15 5.49 -6.67
CA ARG A 111 -0.57 5.95 -5.34
C ARG A 111 0.26 7.15 -4.96
N MET A 112 -0.40 8.24 -4.55
CA MET A 112 0.27 9.46 -4.12
C MET A 112 0.91 9.25 -2.75
N PRO A 113 2.19 9.56 -2.56
CA PRO A 113 2.85 9.57 -1.25
C PRO A 113 2.05 10.37 -0.22
N ARG A 114 1.91 9.79 0.98
CA ARG A 114 1.15 10.38 2.10
C ARG A 114 -0.32 10.66 1.78
N LEU A 115 -0.88 10.05 0.73
CA LEU A 115 -2.25 10.21 0.25
C LEU A 115 -2.64 11.69 0.02
N ARG A 116 -1.68 12.51 -0.45
CA ARG A 116 -1.89 13.91 -0.84
C ARG A 116 -2.87 14.01 -2.02
N PRO A 117 -3.39 15.19 -2.36
CA PRO A 117 -4.23 15.39 -3.54
C PRO A 117 -3.54 14.93 -4.83
N VAL A 118 -4.32 14.36 -5.74
CA VAL A 118 -3.87 13.81 -7.02
C VAL A 118 -4.44 14.66 -8.15
N ASP A 119 -3.61 14.98 -9.15
CA ASP A 119 -4.05 15.50 -10.42
C ASP A 119 -4.40 14.33 -11.34
N TYR A 120 -5.68 14.05 -11.48
CA TYR A 120 -6.18 12.90 -12.25
C TYR A 120 -6.03 13.08 -13.77
N GLU A 121 -6.05 14.32 -14.27
CA GLU A 121 -5.80 14.57 -15.68
C GLU A 121 -4.33 14.32 -16.04
N ALA A 122 -3.41 14.79 -15.19
CA ALA A 122 -1.98 14.50 -15.36
C ALA A 122 -1.69 12.99 -15.28
N LEU A 123 -2.37 12.25 -14.40
CA LEU A 123 -2.27 10.78 -14.35
C LEU A 123 -2.70 10.13 -15.65
N LYS A 124 -3.87 10.53 -16.18
CA LYS A 124 -4.42 10.03 -17.43
C LYS A 124 -3.49 10.33 -18.62
N GLU A 125 -3.02 11.56 -18.73
CA GLU A 125 -2.08 11.99 -19.78
C GLU A 125 -0.76 11.22 -19.74
N THR A 126 -0.30 10.86 -18.53
CA THR A 126 0.89 10.00 -18.33
C THR A 126 0.61 8.53 -18.66
N GLY A 127 -0.65 8.16 -18.88
CA GLY A 127 -1.07 6.80 -19.23
C GLY A 127 -1.21 5.87 -18.04
N TYR A 128 -1.45 6.40 -16.84
CA TYR A 128 -1.93 5.59 -15.71
C TYR A 128 -3.39 5.21 -15.90
N VAL A 129 -3.76 4.03 -15.47
CA VAL A 129 -5.11 3.47 -15.62
C VAL A 129 -5.91 3.58 -14.32
N TYR A 130 -5.20 3.53 -13.17
CA TYR A 130 -5.85 3.63 -11.87
C TYR A 130 -5.01 4.37 -10.83
N ASP A 131 -5.72 4.90 -9.82
CA ASP A 131 -5.18 5.53 -8.62
C ASP A 131 -5.69 4.82 -7.36
N ALA A 132 -4.84 4.68 -6.35
CA ALA A 132 -5.19 4.09 -5.04
C ALA A 132 -4.87 5.03 -3.86
N SER A 133 -4.98 6.35 -4.07
CA SER A 133 -4.65 7.39 -3.08
C SER A 133 -5.84 7.78 -2.19
N LEU A 134 -7.04 7.23 -2.44
CA LEU A 134 -8.23 7.62 -1.71
C LEU A 134 -8.42 6.77 -0.45
N ASN A 135 -8.42 7.42 0.73
CA ASN A 135 -8.86 6.79 1.98
C ASN A 135 -10.15 7.48 2.46
N PRO A 136 -11.35 6.84 2.28
CA PRO A 136 -12.64 7.49 2.47
C PRO A 136 -13.08 7.51 3.95
N THR A 137 -12.24 8.06 4.80
CA THR A 137 -12.42 8.21 6.25
C THR A 137 -12.09 9.62 6.71
N TRP A 138 -12.26 9.87 7.99
CA TRP A 138 -11.75 11.04 8.67
C TRP A 138 -10.53 10.65 9.51
N LEU A 139 -9.40 11.26 9.20
CA LEU A 139 -8.18 11.14 9.99
C LEU A 139 -7.85 12.53 10.56
N PRO A 140 -8.06 12.73 11.89
CA PRO A 140 -7.83 14.02 12.53
C PRO A 140 -6.43 14.57 12.24
N GLY A 141 -6.36 15.86 11.88
CA GLY A 141 -5.10 16.54 11.55
C GLY A 141 -4.55 16.26 10.15
N ARG A 142 -5.14 15.31 9.38
CA ARG A 142 -4.68 15.00 8.02
C ARG A 142 -5.75 15.26 6.95
N TYR A 143 -6.92 14.64 7.04
CA TYR A 143 -7.99 14.84 6.05
C TYR A 143 -9.36 14.39 6.56
N ASN A 144 -10.42 14.93 5.92
CA ASN A 144 -11.80 14.47 6.07
C ASN A 144 -12.35 14.12 4.67
N LYS A 145 -12.56 12.83 4.42
CA LYS A 145 -13.10 12.29 3.15
C LYS A 145 -14.33 11.41 3.40
N LEU A 146 -15.14 11.71 4.41
CA LEU A 146 -16.32 10.91 4.79
C LEU A 146 -17.41 10.86 3.71
N THR A 147 -17.41 11.78 2.74
CA THR A 147 -18.38 11.79 1.63
C THR A 147 -17.92 11.02 0.40
N ALA A 148 -16.63 10.64 0.34
CA ALA A 148 -16.05 9.97 -0.82
C ALA A 148 -16.65 8.54 -1.01
N PRO A 149 -16.67 8.00 -2.25
CA PRO A 149 -17.05 6.62 -2.51
C PRO A 149 -16.20 5.61 -1.71
N LYS A 150 -16.81 4.47 -1.31
CA LYS A 150 -16.14 3.40 -0.54
C LYS A 150 -15.73 2.20 -1.39
N THR A 151 -16.22 2.14 -2.62
CA THR A 151 -15.98 1.07 -3.59
C THR A 151 -15.29 1.64 -4.81
N PRO A 152 -14.58 0.83 -5.60
CA PRO A 152 -13.95 1.29 -6.82
C PRO A 152 -14.94 1.97 -7.76
N PHE A 153 -14.49 3.04 -8.40
CA PHE A 153 -15.28 3.82 -9.36
C PHE A 153 -14.36 4.45 -10.42
N HIS A 154 -14.93 4.89 -11.51
CA HIS A 154 -14.24 5.68 -12.53
C HIS A 154 -14.61 7.16 -12.39
N ASN A 155 -13.62 8.04 -12.30
CA ASN A 155 -13.85 9.48 -12.08
C ASN A 155 -13.91 10.32 -13.38
N GLY A 156 -13.95 9.68 -14.55
CA GLY A 156 -13.85 10.31 -15.87
C GLY A 156 -12.44 10.24 -16.47
N SER A 157 -11.40 10.12 -15.63
CA SER A 157 -10.00 10.08 -16.07
C SER A 157 -9.37 8.73 -15.84
N VAL A 158 -9.44 8.21 -14.60
CA VAL A 158 -8.86 6.92 -14.19
C VAL A 158 -9.80 6.18 -13.24
N HIS A 159 -9.55 4.88 -13.05
CA HIS A 159 -10.21 4.10 -12.00
C HIS A 159 -9.63 4.46 -10.63
N ILE A 160 -10.51 4.61 -9.62
CA ILE A 160 -10.10 4.91 -8.25
C ILE A 160 -10.34 3.69 -7.37
N PHE A 161 -9.31 3.27 -6.61
CA PHE A 161 -9.39 2.21 -5.60
C PHE A 161 -9.35 2.82 -4.20
N PRO A 162 -10.51 3.09 -3.57
CA PRO A 162 -10.51 3.56 -2.18
C PRO A 162 -9.98 2.48 -1.23
N SER A 163 -9.18 2.87 -0.24
CA SER A 163 -8.84 1.99 0.88
C SER A 163 -10.11 1.57 1.62
N SER A 164 -10.12 0.35 2.12
CA SER A 164 -11.33 -0.22 2.69
C SER A 164 -11.70 0.38 4.04
N VAL A 165 -12.97 0.74 4.15
CA VAL A 165 -13.59 1.23 5.38
C VAL A 165 -14.89 0.47 5.65
N THR A 166 -15.32 0.42 6.92
CA THR A 166 -16.61 -0.18 7.27
C THR A 166 -17.78 0.60 6.62
N PRO A 167 -18.89 -0.08 6.26
CA PRO A 167 -19.97 0.52 5.46
C PRO A 167 -20.60 1.78 6.09
N ILE A 168 -20.81 1.82 7.40
CA ILE A 168 -21.55 2.89 8.09
C ILE A 168 -20.59 3.87 8.75
N LEU A 169 -19.80 3.43 9.71
CA LEU A 169 -18.94 4.29 10.52
C LEU A 169 -17.63 4.69 9.83
N ARG A 170 -17.36 4.14 8.64
CA ARG A 170 -16.14 4.40 7.88
C ARG A 170 -14.85 4.22 8.67
N LEU A 171 -14.86 3.23 9.60
CA LEU A 171 -13.65 2.82 10.32
C LEU A 171 -12.70 2.18 9.33
N PRO A 172 -11.48 2.70 9.16
CA PRO A 172 -10.57 2.21 8.15
C PRO A 172 -9.90 0.92 8.61
N LEU A 173 -9.75 -0.04 7.69
CA LEU A 173 -8.89 -1.20 7.86
C LEU A 173 -7.65 -0.98 7.00
N PHE A 174 -6.58 -0.46 7.60
CA PHE A 174 -5.32 -0.10 6.97
C PHE A 174 -4.16 -0.23 7.97
N TRP A 175 -2.94 0.01 7.56
CA TRP A 175 -1.74 -0.20 8.36
C TRP A 175 -1.83 0.30 9.81
N LEU A 176 -2.30 1.53 10.03
CA LEU A 176 -2.31 2.15 11.36
C LEU A 176 -3.36 1.53 12.28
N SER A 177 -4.58 1.29 11.80
CA SER A 177 -5.60 0.58 12.56
C SER A 177 -5.20 -0.88 12.77
N PHE A 178 -4.67 -1.53 11.73
CA PHE A 178 -4.25 -2.91 11.78
C PHE A 178 -3.22 -3.16 12.88
N LYS A 179 -2.15 -2.37 12.94
CA LYS A 179 -1.09 -2.58 13.92
C LYS A 179 -1.51 -2.27 15.35
N ASN A 180 -2.38 -1.28 15.56
CA ASN A 180 -2.74 -0.82 16.90
C ASN A 180 -3.97 -1.49 17.52
N LEU A 181 -4.83 -2.10 16.72
CA LEU A 181 -6.03 -2.80 17.22
C LEU A 181 -5.75 -4.28 17.46
N PRO A 182 -6.39 -4.93 18.46
CA PRO A 182 -6.28 -6.36 18.66
C PRO A 182 -6.76 -7.16 17.44
N MET A 183 -6.26 -8.39 17.26
CA MET A 183 -6.60 -9.22 16.09
C MET A 183 -8.10 -9.48 15.96
N TRP A 184 -8.82 -9.69 17.06
CA TRP A 184 -10.28 -9.90 16.99
C TRP A 184 -11.03 -8.68 16.42
N VAL A 185 -10.55 -7.46 16.72
CA VAL A 185 -11.10 -6.22 16.11
C VAL A 185 -10.78 -6.18 14.63
N ASN A 186 -9.54 -6.50 14.22
CA ASN A 186 -9.16 -6.53 12.80
C ASN A 186 -10.01 -7.53 12.00
N LYS A 187 -10.25 -8.73 12.55
CA LYS A 187 -11.16 -9.71 11.96
C LYS A 187 -12.61 -9.20 11.90
N PHE A 188 -13.08 -8.51 12.92
CA PHE A 188 -14.40 -7.86 12.91
C PHE A 188 -14.49 -6.78 11.83
N LEU A 189 -13.50 -5.88 11.75
CA LEU A 189 -13.45 -4.83 10.72
C LEU A 189 -13.41 -5.44 9.31
N PHE A 190 -12.58 -6.47 9.09
CA PHE A 190 -12.53 -7.18 7.83
C PHE A 190 -13.91 -7.73 7.43
N ASN A 191 -14.58 -8.44 8.34
CA ASN A 191 -15.92 -8.97 8.06
C ASN A 191 -16.96 -7.88 7.74
N ARG A 192 -16.78 -6.66 8.25
CA ARG A 192 -17.63 -5.51 7.91
C ARG A 192 -17.27 -4.90 6.56
N VAL A 193 -15.97 -4.79 6.29
CA VAL A 193 -15.43 -4.22 5.04
C VAL A 193 -15.86 -5.05 3.83
N ILE A 194 -15.77 -6.38 3.89
CA ILE A 194 -16.09 -7.24 2.76
C ILE A 194 -17.58 -7.19 2.32
N HIS A 195 -18.47 -6.61 3.12
CA HIS A 195 -19.83 -6.29 2.67
C HIS A 195 -19.86 -5.24 1.55
N ASN A 196 -18.77 -4.50 1.32
CA ASN A 196 -18.61 -3.63 0.15
C ASN A 196 -18.20 -4.41 -1.12
N GLY A 197 -18.05 -5.74 -1.03
CA GLY A 197 -17.73 -6.62 -2.16
C GLY A 197 -16.24 -6.84 -2.42
N LEU A 198 -15.34 -6.16 -1.72
CA LEU A 198 -13.88 -6.33 -1.85
C LEU A 198 -13.15 -5.84 -0.60
N LEU A 199 -11.87 -6.24 -0.50
CA LEU A 199 -10.89 -5.63 0.41
C LEU A 199 -9.83 -4.88 -0.40
N VAL A 200 -9.55 -3.62 -0.03
CA VAL A 200 -8.32 -2.89 -0.41
C VAL A 200 -7.60 -2.51 0.87
N PHE A 201 -6.52 -3.22 1.16
CA PHE A 201 -5.73 -3.09 2.38
C PHE A 201 -4.31 -2.66 2.06
N TYR A 202 -3.73 -1.69 2.78
CA TYR A 202 -2.36 -1.27 2.55
C TYR A 202 -1.51 -1.26 3.81
N ILE A 203 -0.23 -1.60 3.63
CA ILE A 203 0.84 -1.66 4.63
C ILE A 203 2.15 -1.21 3.99
N HIS A 204 3.18 -1.04 4.82
CA HIS A 204 4.52 -0.68 4.38
C HIS A 204 5.53 -1.72 4.86
N PRO A 205 6.55 -2.08 4.05
CA PRO A 205 7.59 -3.03 4.49
C PRO A 205 8.32 -2.57 5.75
N TRP A 206 8.66 -1.27 5.86
CA TRP A 206 9.38 -0.74 7.00
C TRP A 206 8.68 -0.97 8.35
N GLU A 207 7.37 -1.19 8.38
CA GLU A 207 6.64 -1.53 9.59
C GLU A 207 7.05 -2.89 10.19
N PHE A 208 7.57 -3.79 9.36
CA PHE A 208 8.06 -5.11 9.73
C PHE A 208 9.53 -5.12 10.15
N ALA A 209 10.20 -3.97 10.15
CA ALA A 209 11.53 -3.80 10.72
C ALA A 209 11.46 -3.54 12.22
N ASP A 210 12.58 -3.67 12.93
CA ASP A 210 12.70 -3.23 14.32
C ASP A 210 12.78 -1.70 14.37
N LEU A 211 11.69 -1.08 14.81
CA LEU A 211 11.57 0.37 14.91
C LEU A 211 11.93 0.91 16.32
N SER A 212 12.31 0.05 17.25
CA SER A 212 12.64 0.44 18.64
C SER A 212 13.79 1.46 18.72
N ARG A 213 14.70 1.41 17.74
CA ARG A 213 15.89 2.28 17.61
C ARG A 213 15.57 3.73 17.14
N PHE A 214 14.32 4.00 16.74
CA PHE A 214 13.90 5.32 16.28
C PHE A 214 13.00 6.00 17.30
N ASP A 215 13.13 7.31 17.43
CA ASP A 215 12.24 8.09 18.29
C ASP A 215 10.95 8.42 17.58
N LEU A 216 10.02 7.46 17.61
CA LEU A 216 8.71 7.53 16.96
C LEU A 216 7.59 7.38 17.99
N PRO A 217 6.42 7.97 17.73
CA PRO A 217 5.25 7.76 18.58
C PRO A 217 4.88 6.28 18.73
N LYS A 218 4.34 5.91 19.89
CA LYS A 218 3.94 4.52 20.19
C LYS A 218 2.98 3.95 19.15
N TYR A 219 2.07 4.75 18.60
CA TYR A 219 1.13 4.27 17.57
C TYR A 219 1.81 3.95 16.23
N VAL A 220 3.02 4.44 15.98
CA VAL A 220 3.83 4.08 14.80
C VAL A 220 4.69 2.86 15.08
N LYS A 221 5.37 2.77 16.24
CA LYS A 221 6.35 1.72 16.55
C LYS A 221 5.91 0.68 17.59
N GLY A 222 4.70 0.78 18.15
CA GLY A 222 4.26 -0.07 19.28
C GLY A 222 4.10 -1.54 18.92
N VAL A 223 3.78 -1.86 17.68
CA VAL A 223 3.74 -3.23 17.12
C VAL A 223 4.50 -3.18 15.80
N ASP A 224 5.69 -3.74 15.78
CA ASP A 224 6.63 -3.71 14.67
C ASP A 224 7.39 -5.04 14.53
N GLY A 225 8.30 -5.12 13.59
CA GLY A 225 9.19 -6.25 13.42
C GLY A 225 8.48 -7.60 13.40
N GLU A 226 9.02 -8.55 14.16
CA GLU A 226 8.49 -9.90 14.25
C GLU A 226 7.06 -9.96 14.83
N LYS A 227 6.73 -9.07 15.77
CA LYS A 227 5.37 -9.00 16.35
C LYS A 227 4.33 -8.66 15.29
N LEU A 228 4.66 -7.70 14.41
CA LEU A 228 3.77 -7.35 13.31
C LEU A 228 3.73 -8.45 12.24
N ALA A 229 4.87 -9.09 11.96
CA ALA A 229 4.94 -10.24 11.05
C ALA A 229 4.02 -11.38 11.48
N ASN A 230 4.10 -11.80 12.75
CA ASN A 230 3.21 -12.83 13.30
C ASN A 230 1.73 -12.41 13.25
N LYS A 231 1.45 -11.15 13.55
CA LYS A 231 0.09 -10.61 13.47
C LYS A 231 -0.44 -10.61 12.03
N PHE A 232 0.40 -10.27 11.06
CA PHE A 232 0.03 -10.27 9.65
C PHE A 232 -0.15 -11.70 9.10
N ASP A 233 0.68 -12.64 9.54
CA ASP A 233 0.54 -14.06 9.24
C ASP A 233 -0.82 -14.60 9.71
N ASP A 234 -1.20 -14.35 10.97
CA ASP A 234 -2.51 -14.70 11.52
C ASP A 234 -3.69 -14.07 10.76
N PHE A 235 -3.50 -12.83 10.29
CA PHE A 235 -4.51 -12.14 9.51
C PHE A 235 -4.68 -12.75 8.13
N LEU A 236 -3.58 -13.00 7.41
CA LEU A 236 -3.62 -13.66 6.10
C LEU A 236 -4.19 -15.07 6.19
N ALA A 237 -3.83 -15.85 7.23
CA ALA A 237 -4.45 -17.15 7.49
C ALA A 237 -5.98 -17.07 7.58
N TYR A 238 -6.49 -16.03 8.23
CA TYR A 238 -7.93 -15.83 8.37
C TYR A 238 -8.60 -15.40 7.06
N ILE A 239 -8.06 -14.38 6.38
CA ILE A 239 -8.73 -13.79 5.21
C ILE A 239 -8.61 -14.66 3.97
N SER A 240 -7.54 -15.46 3.82
CA SER A 240 -7.35 -16.39 2.68
C SER A 240 -8.48 -17.42 2.56
N THR A 241 -9.16 -17.74 3.66
CA THR A 241 -10.33 -18.63 3.66
C THR A 241 -11.61 -17.95 3.16
N LYS A 242 -11.61 -16.61 2.99
CA LYS A 242 -12.80 -15.80 2.71
C LYS A 242 -12.83 -15.21 1.31
N GLY A 243 -11.69 -15.16 0.63
CA GLY A 243 -11.60 -14.52 -0.67
C GLY A 243 -10.45 -15.03 -1.51
N GLU A 244 -10.13 -14.28 -2.55
CA GLU A 244 -9.04 -14.56 -3.48
C GLU A 244 -8.13 -13.35 -3.59
N PHE A 245 -6.82 -13.56 -3.46
CA PHE A 245 -5.83 -12.51 -3.61
C PHE A 245 -5.64 -12.18 -5.10
N VAL A 246 -5.90 -10.93 -5.44
CA VAL A 246 -5.74 -10.41 -6.80
C VAL A 246 -5.04 -9.05 -6.75
N THR A 247 -4.28 -8.74 -7.80
CA THR A 247 -3.70 -7.40 -7.95
C THR A 247 -4.75 -6.38 -8.38
N CYS A 248 -4.44 -5.09 -8.27
CA CYS A 248 -5.33 -4.03 -8.76
C CYS A 248 -5.60 -4.17 -10.27
N SER A 249 -4.58 -4.49 -11.06
CA SER A 249 -4.74 -4.71 -12.51
C SER A 249 -5.54 -5.97 -12.84
N GLU A 250 -5.37 -7.07 -12.10
CA GLU A 250 -6.19 -8.28 -12.28
C GLU A 250 -7.66 -8.01 -11.93
N TYR A 251 -7.92 -7.27 -10.85
CA TYR A 251 -9.28 -6.86 -10.50
C TYR A 251 -9.96 -6.07 -11.62
N LEU A 252 -9.28 -5.08 -12.21
CA LEU A 252 -9.84 -4.29 -13.31
C LEU A 252 -10.14 -5.15 -14.55
N LYS A 253 -9.23 -6.07 -14.92
CA LYS A 253 -9.46 -6.97 -16.06
C LYS A 253 -10.68 -7.89 -15.89
N ASN A 254 -10.99 -8.26 -14.64
CA ASN A 254 -12.09 -9.17 -14.34
C ASN A 254 -13.42 -8.44 -14.10
N SER A 255 -13.39 -7.11 -13.93
CA SER A 255 -14.58 -6.31 -13.60
C SER A 255 -15.12 -5.52 -14.77
N TYR A 256 -14.37 -5.39 -15.84
CA TYR A 256 -14.66 -4.62 -17.07
C TYR A 256 -14.20 -5.39 -18.32
#